data_aae8f397ab2be5e3674cf6d47f108fca
#
_entry.id   aae8f397ab2be5e3674cf6d47f108fca
#
_cell.length_a   1.000
_cell.length_b   1.000
_cell.length_c   1.000
_cell.angle_alpha   90.00
_cell.angle_beta   90.00
_cell.angle_gamma   90.00
#
_symmetry.space_group_name_H-M   'P 1'
#
loop_
_entity.id
_entity.type
_entity.pdbx_description
1 polymer ?
#
loop_
_entity_poly.entity_id
_entity_poly.type
_entity_poly.pdbx_seq_one_letter_code
_entity_poly.pdbx_strand_id
1 'polypeptide(L)'
;MSQTSGFFNAEQLPDGSYDRVYMAQQFAYYFSKFIGNGVFITPATQLKVVPQDTPSMGVNVLVGDAYINGYWYRNDNVYSLKLSNANGTRERIDLVVLRLDYSLRSIYLKVLEGTSDAIPIEPSYSRDSDYYDLVLASIRVGKSVTTITEAAITDKRNDNNVCGYVHGVVSQIDTTDLFSQFTSAFNIWFDDIKNTIDEENYHFTVLFDNRFNTTKGKLEGEVATALQAQIDKLQKQDNKLHEQDNK
;
A
#
# COMPACT_ATOMS: atom_id res chain seq x y z
N MET A 1 -14.22 6.68 27.77
CA MET A 1 -13.41 5.74 26.95
C MET A 1 -14.03 4.37 27.11
N SER A 2 -14.36 3.71 26.03
CA SER A 2 -14.85 2.31 26.08
C SER A 2 -13.69 1.37 25.79
N GLN A 3 -13.57 0.30 26.55
CA GLN A 3 -12.67 -0.81 26.27
C GLN A 3 -13.43 -1.88 25.49
N THR A 4 -12.80 -2.47 24.47
CA THR A 4 -13.38 -3.54 23.67
C THR A 4 -12.41 -4.70 23.60
N SER A 5 -12.90 -5.91 23.85
CA SER A 5 -12.16 -7.17 23.74
C SER A 5 -12.99 -8.22 23.00
N GLY A 6 -12.34 -9.22 22.41
CA GLY A 6 -12.94 -10.33 21.65
C GLY A 6 -11.80 -11.31 21.33
N PHE A 7 -11.99 -12.44 20.81
CA PHE A 7 -13.14 -13.22 20.40
C PHE A 7 -13.33 -14.37 21.39
N PHE A 8 -14.18 -14.18 22.39
CA PHE A 8 -14.47 -15.20 23.38
C PHE A 8 -15.68 -16.03 22.93
N ASN A 9 -15.75 -17.27 23.37
CA ASN A 9 -16.90 -18.11 23.10
C ASN A 9 -18.17 -17.49 23.69
N ALA A 10 -19.25 -17.55 22.92
CA ALA A 10 -20.57 -17.18 23.42
C ALA A 10 -21.12 -18.24 24.36
N GLU A 11 -21.82 -17.82 25.41
CA GLU A 11 -22.57 -18.69 26.32
C GLU A 11 -24.07 -18.54 26.01
N GLN A 12 -24.78 -19.67 26.01
CA GLN A 12 -26.22 -19.66 25.75
C GLN A 12 -26.95 -19.22 27.03
N LEU A 13 -27.81 -18.23 26.87
CA LEU A 13 -28.67 -17.73 27.95
C LEU A 13 -29.92 -18.63 28.13
N PRO A 14 -30.62 -18.54 29.27
CA PRO A 14 -31.79 -19.35 29.56
C PRO A 14 -32.95 -19.17 28.54
N ASP A 15 -33.01 -18.04 27.84
CA ASP A 15 -33.99 -17.74 26.80
C ASP A 15 -33.62 -18.30 25.41
N GLY A 16 -32.48 -19.00 25.32
CA GLY A 16 -31.94 -19.58 24.08
C GLY A 16 -31.12 -18.63 23.23
N SER A 17 -31.01 -17.36 23.59
CA SER A 17 -30.11 -16.38 22.96
C SER A 17 -28.66 -16.58 23.41
N TYR A 18 -27.74 -15.83 22.82
CA TYR A 18 -26.31 -15.84 23.21
C TYR A 18 -25.91 -14.51 23.83
N ASP A 19 -25.04 -14.57 24.86
CA ASP A 19 -24.55 -13.42 25.62
C ASP A 19 -23.69 -12.45 24.78
N ARG A 20 -23.17 -12.89 23.64
CA ARG A 20 -22.36 -12.06 22.75
C ARG A 20 -22.49 -12.47 21.29
N VAL A 21 -22.42 -11.46 20.42
CA VAL A 21 -22.42 -11.60 18.97
C VAL A 21 -21.32 -10.70 18.42
N TYR A 22 -20.47 -11.24 17.53
CA TYR A 22 -19.42 -10.48 16.88
C TYR A 22 -19.88 -10.04 15.49
N MET A 23 -19.79 -8.74 15.26
CA MET A 23 -20.13 -8.15 13.97
C MET A 23 -18.95 -8.24 12.99
N ALA A 24 -19.24 -8.27 11.68
CA ALA A 24 -18.21 -8.29 10.62
C ALA A 24 -17.18 -7.17 10.75
N GLN A 25 -17.59 -5.99 11.24
CA GLN A 25 -16.71 -4.86 11.51
C GLN A 25 -15.62 -5.17 12.56
N GLN A 26 -15.93 -5.99 13.57
CA GLN A 26 -14.96 -6.37 14.59
C GLN A 26 -13.89 -7.30 14.01
N PHE A 27 -14.28 -8.21 13.12
CA PHE A 27 -13.34 -9.04 12.36
C PHE A 27 -12.49 -8.19 11.41
N ALA A 28 -13.11 -7.29 10.67
CA ALA A 28 -12.40 -6.37 9.77
C ALA A 28 -11.38 -5.53 10.55
N TYR A 29 -11.79 -4.96 11.70
CA TYR A 29 -10.87 -4.23 12.58
C TYR A 29 -9.71 -5.10 13.06
N TYR A 30 -9.97 -6.34 13.48
CA TYR A 30 -8.93 -7.27 13.93
C TYR A 30 -7.94 -7.57 12.80
N PHE A 31 -8.41 -7.96 11.63
CA PHE A 31 -7.54 -8.28 10.49
C PHE A 31 -6.77 -7.07 9.97
N SER A 32 -7.34 -5.87 10.02
CA SER A 32 -6.63 -4.65 9.60
C SER A 32 -5.38 -4.33 10.43
N LYS A 33 -5.21 -4.96 11.61
CA LYS A 33 -3.99 -4.83 12.43
C LYS A 33 -2.84 -5.69 11.91
N PHE A 34 -3.11 -6.67 11.07
CA PHE A 34 -2.11 -7.61 10.56
C PHE A 34 -1.87 -7.48 9.07
N ILE A 35 -2.86 -7.00 8.33
CA ILE A 35 -2.85 -6.96 6.86
C ILE A 35 -3.10 -5.53 6.41
N GLY A 36 -2.14 -4.98 5.67
CA GLY A 36 -2.24 -3.64 5.06
C GLY A 36 -3.13 -3.62 3.83
N ASN A 37 -3.62 -2.42 3.50
CA ASN A 37 -4.47 -2.20 2.33
C ASN A 37 -3.67 -2.38 1.03
N GLY A 38 -4.33 -2.81 -0.03
CA GLY A 38 -3.74 -2.89 -1.36
C GLY A 38 -4.32 -4.00 -2.22
N VAL A 39 -3.71 -4.18 -3.37
CA VAL A 39 -3.97 -5.28 -4.32
C VAL A 39 -3.00 -6.42 -4.02
N PHE A 40 -3.43 -7.68 -4.16
CA PHE A 40 -2.51 -8.81 -4.04
C PHE A 40 -1.49 -8.81 -5.19
N ILE A 41 -0.24 -9.17 -4.90
CA ILE A 41 0.85 -9.04 -5.88
C ILE A 41 0.95 -10.24 -6.84
N THR A 42 0.41 -11.39 -6.46
CA THR A 42 0.54 -12.63 -7.22
C THR A 42 -0.81 -13.11 -7.74
N PRO A 43 -0.99 -13.29 -9.06
CA PRO A 43 -0.08 -12.87 -10.14
C PRO A 43 -0.01 -11.33 -10.31
N ALA A 44 1.03 -10.82 -10.96
CA ALA A 44 1.25 -9.38 -11.15
C ALA A 44 0.13 -8.67 -11.96
N THR A 45 -0.77 -9.42 -12.57
CA THR A 45 -1.92 -8.91 -13.33
C THR A 45 -3.16 -8.64 -12.48
N GLN A 46 -3.11 -8.92 -11.18
CA GLN A 46 -4.25 -8.73 -10.28
C GLN A 46 -4.83 -7.31 -10.36
N LEU A 47 -6.12 -7.20 -10.70
CA LEU A 47 -6.85 -5.94 -10.86
C LEU A 47 -6.16 -4.92 -11.78
N LYS A 48 -5.31 -5.39 -12.72
CA LYS A 48 -4.68 -4.51 -13.71
C LYS A 48 -5.78 -3.94 -14.62
N VAL A 49 -5.68 -2.63 -14.86
CA VAL A 49 -6.55 -1.93 -15.83
C VAL A 49 -5.91 -2.01 -17.20
N VAL A 50 -6.66 -2.46 -18.19
CA VAL A 50 -6.20 -2.61 -19.59
C VAL A 50 -7.26 -2.06 -20.54
N PRO A 51 -6.90 -1.70 -21.78
CA PRO A 51 -7.89 -1.37 -22.81
C PRO A 51 -8.84 -2.54 -23.08
N GLN A 52 -10.03 -2.25 -23.62
CA GLN A 52 -10.90 -3.30 -24.10
C GLN A 52 -10.38 -3.90 -25.42
N ASP A 53 -10.56 -5.21 -25.61
CA ASP A 53 -10.14 -5.92 -26.81
C ASP A 53 -10.80 -5.34 -28.07
N THR A 54 -12.07 -4.97 -27.98
CA THR A 54 -12.76 -4.17 -28.99
C THR A 54 -12.57 -2.69 -28.64
N PRO A 55 -11.87 -1.91 -29.49
CA PRO A 55 -11.60 -0.51 -29.23
C PRO A 55 -12.86 0.29 -28.89
N SER A 56 -12.88 0.94 -27.76
CA SER A 56 -14.04 1.69 -27.23
C SER A 56 -13.61 2.76 -26.24
N MET A 57 -14.57 3.57 -25.77
CA MET A 57 -14.41 4.45 -24.61
C MET A 57 -14.65 3.67 -23.32
N GLY A 58 -13.84 2.65 -23.09
CA GLY A 58 -13.91 1.80 -21.92
C GLY A 58 -12.61 1.10 -21.64
N VAL A 59 -12.52 0.54 -20.45
CA VAL A 59 -11.38 -0.26 -19.99
C VAL A 59 -11.88 -1.53 -19.33
N ASN A 60 -11.02 -2.52 -19.28
CA ASN A 60 -11.23 -3.76 -18.55
C ASN A 60 -10.36 -3.76 -17.28
N VAL A 61 -10.93 -4.21 -16.17
CA VAL A 61 -10.17 -4.55 -14.96
C VAL A 61 -10.05 -6.06 -14.92
N LEU A 62 -8.83 -6.57 -14.92
CA LEU A 62 -8.55 -8.00 -14.90
C LEU A 62 -8.97 -8.64 -13.57
N VAL A 63 -9.03 -9.97 -13.58
CA VAL A 63 -9.30 -10.75 -12.36
C VAL A 63 -8.27 -10.44 -11.29
N GLY A 64 -8.68 -10.52 -10.02
CA GLY A 64 -7.79 -10.29 -8.91
C GLY A 64 -8.49 -10.04 -7.59
N ASP A 65 -7.67 -9.97 -6.57
CA ASP A 65 -8.08 -9.79 -5.19
C ASP A 65 -7.46 -8.51 -4.60
N ALA A 66 -8.17 -7.90 -3.64
CA ALA A 66 -7.69 -6.75 -2.89
C ALA A 66 -8.15 -6.82 -1.43
N TYR A 67 -7.51 -6.01 -0.60
CA TYR A 67 -7.80 -5.90 0.81
C TYR A 67 -7.88 -4.43 1.22
N ILE A 68 -8.98 -4.04 1.87
CA ILE A 68 -9.24 -2.65 2.27
C ILE A 68 -9.83 -2.62 3.69
N ASN A 69 -9.10 -2.07 4.65
CA ASN A 69 -9.52 -1.85 6.04
C ASN A 69 -10.14 -3.08 6.72
N GLY A 70 -9.55 -4.27 6.43
CA GLY A 70 -10.03 -5.53 6.99
C GLY A 70 -11.10 -6.23 6.16
N TYR A 71 -11.57 -5.62 5.09
CA TYR A 71 -12.52 -6.23 4.15
C TYR A 71 -11.78 -6.72 2.90
N TRP A 72 -12.19 -7.86 2.38
CA TRP A 72 -11.62 -8.44 1.17
C TRP A 72 -12.52 -8.20 -0.04
N TYR A 73 -11.90 -8.11 -1.21
CA TYR A 73 -12.58 -7.99 -2.50
C TYR A 73 -12.02 -9.02 -3.47
N ARG A 74 -12.89 -9.63 -4.26
CA ARG A 74 -12.53 -10.53 -5.36
C ARG A 74 -13.27 -10.15 -6.62
N ASN A 75 -12.52 -10.02 -7.69
CA ASN A 75 -13.01 -9.94 -9.06
C ASN A 75 -12.62 -11.24 -9.78
N ASP A 76 -13.54 -12.16 -9.98
CA ASP A 76 -13.30 -13.49 -10.58
C ASP A 76 -13.46 -13.51 -12.11
N ASN A 77 -13.96 -12.43 -12.70
CA ASN A 77 -14.09 -12.23 -14.13
C ASN A 77 -13.59 -10.86 -14.55
N VAL A 78 -13.22 -10.72 -15.84
CA VAL A 78 -12.88 -9.41 -16.39
C VAL A 78 -14.07 -8.46 -16.25
N TYR A 79 -13.87 -7.33 -15.58
CA TYR A 79 -14.90 -6.35 -15.33
C TYR A 79 -14.72 -5.14 -16.23
N SER A 80 -15.72 -4.85 -17.08
CA SER A 80 -15.67 -3.72 -18.01
C SER A 80 -16.24 -2.45 -17.39
N LEU A 81 -15.47 -1.37 -17.49
CA LEU A 81 -15.87 -0.04 -17.09
C LEU A 81 -15.96 0.87 -18.32
N LYS A 82 -17.05 1.63 -18.39
CA LYS A 82 -17.26 2.62 -19.46
C LYS A 82 -16.84 3.99 -18.95
N LEU A 83 -16.09 4.71 -19.79
CA LEU A 83 -15.77 6.12 -19.59
C LEU A 83 -16.75 7.00 -20.38
N SER A 84 -16.95 8.22 -19.90
CA SER A 84 -17.69 9.25 -20.65
C SER A 84 -16.96 9.61 -21.94
N ASN A 85 -17.70 10.05 -22.95
CA ASN A 85 -17.12 10.48 -24.21
C ASN A 85 -16.09 11.60 -24.02
N ALA A 86 -15.06 11.61 -24.88
CA ALA A 86 -14.05 12.64 -24.86
C ALA A 86 -14.64 14.02 -25.21
N ASN A 87 -14.10 15.06 -24.59
CA ASN A 87 -14.40 16.43 -24.99
C ASN A 87 -13.70 16.74 -26.34
N GLY A 88 -14.35 17.51 -27.20
CA GLY A 88 -13.81 17.84 -28.52
C GLY A 88 -12.58 18.75 -28.51
N THR A 89 -12.38 19.53 -27.46
CA THR A 89 -11.35 20.59 -27.40
C THR A 89 -10.38 20.46 -26.25
N ARG A 90 -10.73 19.74 -25.18
CA ARG A 90 -9.95 19.64 -23.95
C ARG A 90 -9.75 18.19 -23.54
N GLU A 91 -8.67 17.94 -22.83
CA GLU A 91 -8.35 16.63 -22.24
C GLU A 91 -8.86 16.56 -20.81
N ARG A 92 -9.01 15.35 -20.27
CA ARG A 92 -9.24 15.10 -18.83
C ARG A 92 -8.45 13.88 -18.37
N ILE A 93 -8.34 13.74 -17.06
CA ILE A 93 -7.78 12.54 -16.45
C ILE A 93 -8.86 11.91 -15.59
N ASP A 94 -9.22 10.66 -15.89
CA ASP A 94 -10.15 9.86 -15.10
C ASP A 94 -9.37 8.88 -14.21
N LEU A 95 -9.90 8.53 -13.04
CA LEU A 95 -9.31 7.50 -12.18
C LEU A 95 -10.20 6.25 -12.16
N VAL A 96 -9.59 5.08 -12.27
CA VAL A 96 -10.22 3.80 -11.95
C VAL A 96 -9.89 3.47 -10.50
N VAL A 97 -10.91 3.37 -9.67
CA VAL A 97 -10.76 3.10 -8.25
C VAL A 97 -11.52 1.85 -7.84
N LEU A 98 -10.98 1.16 -6.85
CA LEU A 98 -11.69 0.17 -6.07
C LEU A 98 -12.16 0.86 -4.78
N ARG A 99 -13.47 1.03 -4.63
CA ARG A 99 -14.11 1.76 -3.52
C ARG A 99 -14.70 0.83 -2.49
N LEU A 100 -14.25 0.93 -1.26
CA LEU A 100 -15.00 0.44 -0.11
C LEU A 100 -16.01 1.52 0.29
N ASP A 101 -17.29 1.15 0.30
CA ASP A 101 -18.42 1.99 0.68
C ASP A 101 -19.05 1.43 1.96
N TYR A 102 -18.88 2.15 3.06
CA TYR A 102 -19.36 1.71 4.38
C TYR A 102 -20.89 1.79 4.48
N SER A 103 -21.52 2.73 3.78
CA SER A 103 -22.97 2.89 3.76
C SER A 103 -23.65 1.76 2.97
N LEU A 104 -23.13 1.47 1.78
CA LEU A 104 -23.59 0.35 0.96
C LEU A 104 -23.10 -1.01 1.46
N ARG A 105 -22.10 -1.03 2.36
CA ARG A 105 -21.43 -2.23 2.87
C ARG A 105 -20.92 -3.11 1.74
N SER A 106 -20.22 -2.49 0.79
CA SER A 106 -19.78 -3.13 -0.44
C SER A 106 -18.45 -2.57 -0.90
N ILE A 107 -17.69 -3.40 -1.64
CA ILE A 107 -16.49 -2.96 -2.37
C ILE A 107 -16.78 -3.14 -3.85
N TYR A 108 -16.54 -2.11 -4.65
CA TYR A 108 -16.83 -2.13 -6.08
C TYR A 108 -15.87 -1.26 -6.87
N LEU A 109 -15.74 -1.61 -8.16
CA LEU A 109 -14.95 -0.84 -9.13
C LEU A 109 -15.76 0.36 -9.62
N LYS A 110 -15.11 1.51 -9.75
CA LYS A 110 -15.74 2.76 -10.20
C LYS A 110 -14.74 3.61 -10.98
N VAL A 111 -15.27 4.39 -11.93
CA VAL A 111 -14.54 5.48 -12.58
C VAL A 111 -14.88 6.77 -11.84
N LEU A 112 -13.85 7.51 -11.45
CA LEU A 112 -13.97 8.91 -11.02
C LEU A 112 -13.62 9.77 -12.23
N GLU A 113 -14.61 10.47 -12.77
CA GLU A 113 -14.45 11.32 -13.95
C GLU A 113 -13.77 12.63 -13.56
N GLY A 114 -12.71 12.99 -14.26
CA GLY A 114 -12.03 14.25 -14.11
C GLY A 114 -12.70 15.39 -14.88
N THR A 115 -12.22 16.60 -14.63
CA THR A 115 -12.69 17.79 -15.35
C THR A 115 -11.85 18.02 -16.60
N SER A 116 -12.55 18.24 -17.74
CA SER A 116 -11.89 18.58 -18.99
C SER A 116 -11.33 20.00 -18.94
N ASP A 117 -9.99 20.14 -19.03
CA ASP A 117 -9.32 21.44 -18.97
C ASP A 117 -8.12 21.52 -19.91
N ALA A 118 -7.55 22.73 -20.04
CA ALA A 118 -6.29 22.98 -20.76
C ALA A 118 -5.10 22.28 -20.06
N ILE A 119 -5.13 22.23 -18.74
CA ILE A 119 -4.19 21.48 -17.90
C ILE A 119 -5.03 20.53 -17.03
N PRO A 120 -5.28 19.30 -17.48
CA PRO A 120 -6.13 18.37 -16.77
C PRO A 120 -5.47 17.93 -15.45
N ILE A 121 -6.27 17.88 -14.39
CA ILE A 121 -5.86 17.43 -13.05
C ILE A 121 -6.61 16.15 -12.72
N GLU A 122 -5.94 15.22 -12.06
CA GLU A 122 -6.59 14.00 -11.54
C GLU A 122 -7.71 14.38 -10.56
N PRO A 123 -8.89 13.73 -10.65
CA PRO A 123 -9.96 13.96 -9.68
C PRO A 123 -9.55 13.49 -8.29
N SER A 124 -10.12 14.09 -7.25
CA SER A 124 -9.90 13.65 -5.88
C SER A 124 -10.55 12.28 -5.64
N TYR A 125 -9.85 11.43 -4.90
CA TYR A 125 -10.37 10.16 -4.37
C TYR A 125 -10.61 10.30 -2.86
N SER A 126 -11.47 9.44 -2.30
CA SER A 126 -11.89 9.54 -0.89
C SER A 126 -11.17 8.52 -0.01
N ARG A 127 -10.76 8.95 1.19
CA ARG A 127 -10.28 8.10 2.30
C ARG A 127 -10.77 8.72 3.60
N ASP A 128 -12.05 8.55 3.85
CA ASP A 128 -12.78 9.16 4.96
C ASP A 128 -13.63 8.12 5.71
N SER A 129 -14.59 8.57 6.52
CA SER A 129 -15.49 7.70 7.27
C SER A 129 -16.52 6.96 6.40
N ASP A 130 -16.80 7.46 5.21
CA ASP A 130 -17.84 6.95 4.33
C ASP A 130 -17.26 6.08 3.22
N TYR A 131 -16.07 6.44 2.71
CA TYR A 131 -15.43 5.76 1.59
C TYR A 131 -13.93 5.55 1.82
N TYR A 132 -13.42 4.47 1.24
CA TYR A 132 -11.98 4.27 1.10
C TYR A 132 -11.65 3.79 -0.31
N ASP A 133 -10.89 4.60 -1.07
CA ASP A 133 -10.52 4.32 -2.44
C ASP A 133 -9.07 3.82 -2.56
N LEU A 134 -8.90 2.73 -3.31
CA LEU A 134 -7.61 2.34 -3.88
C LEU A 134 -7.60 2.74 -5.36
N VAL A 135 -6.66 3.58 -5.76
CA VAL A 135 -6.54 4.04 -7.16
C VAL A 135 -5.75 3.01 -7.94
N LEU A 136 -6.42 2.26 -8.82
CA LEU A 136 -5.80 1.21 -9.63
C LEU A 136 -5.03 1.79 -10.83
N ALA A 137 -5.62 2.78 -11.51
CA ALA A 137 -5.01 3.44 -12.67
C ALA A 137 -5.55 4.85 -12.85
N SER A 138 -4.75 5.72 -13.49
CA SER A 138 -5.22 6.97 -14.09
C SER A 138 -5.27 6.81 -15.61
N ILE A 139 -6.28 7.44 -16.23
CA ILE A 139 -6.57 7.34 -17.67
C ILE A 139 -6.60 8.74 -18.25
N ARG A 140 -5.67 9.04 -19.15
CA ARG A 140 -5.67 10.30 -19.88
C ARG A 140 -6.61 10.21 -21.09
N VAL A 141 -7.73 10.90 -21.01
CA VAL A 141 -8.71 10.99 -22.09
C VAL A 141 -8.38 12.20 -22.96
N GLY A 142 -7.78 11.93 -24.11
CA GLY A 142 -7.39 12.98 -25.08
C GLY A 142 -8.59 13.63 -25.74
N LYS A 143 -8.31 14.72 -26.50
CA LYS A 143 -9.33 15.46 -27.27
C LYS A 143 -9.90 14.59 -28.36
N SER A 144 -11.23 14.57 -28.49
CA SER A 144 -11.95 13.89 -29.57
C SER A 144 -11.58 12.42 -29.76
N VAL A 145 -10.98 11.76 -28.78
CA VAL A 145 -10.69 10.32 -28.87
C VAL A 145 -11.99 9.53 -28.76
N THR A 146 -12.05 8.44 -29.51
CA THR A 146 -13.18 7.50 -29.48
C THR A 146 -12.81 6.16 -28.85
N THR A 147 -11.54 5.98 -28.50
CA THR A 147 -11.02 4.74 -27.94
C THR A 147 -9.95 5.04 -26.89
N ILE A 148 -9.84 4.19 -25.88
CA ILE A 148 -8.76 4.22 -24.90
C ILE A 148 -7.70 3.21 -25.33
N THR A 149 -6.43 3.66 -25.35
CA THR A 149 -5.27 2.84 -25.68
C THR A 149 -4.44 2.53 -24.44
N GLU A 150 -3.56 1.52 -24.50
CA GLU A 150 -2.62 1.20 -23.39
C GLU A 150 -1.78 2.41 -22.97
N ALA A 151 -1.32 3.22 -23.94
CA ALA A 151 -0.53 4.42 -23.68
C ALA A 151 -1.29 5.52 -22.91
N ALA A 152 -2.62 5.47 -22.89
CA ALA A 152 -3.45 6.40 -22.15
C ALA A 152 -3.65 5.97 -20.68
N ILE A 153 -3.26 4.75 -20.33
CA ILE A 153 -3.47 4.14 -19.00
C ILE A 153 -2.16 4.17 -18.23
N THR A 154 -2.14 4.79 -17.07
CA THR A 154 -1.02 4.74 -16.13
C THR A 154 -1.40 3.87 -14.95
N ASP A 155 -0.70 2.76 -14.75
CA ASP A 155 -0.90 1.85 -13.61
C ASP A 155 -0.44 2.52 -12.31
N LYS A 156 -1.32 2.60 -11.33
CA LYS A 156 -1.08 3.21 -10.02
C LYS A 156 -1.00 2.19 -8.88
N ARG A 157 -1.11 0.88 -9.18
CA ARG A 157 -1.15 -0.17 -8.15
C ARG A 157 0.14 -0.28 -7.34
N ASN A 158 1.27 0.09 -7.93
CA ASN A 158 2.58 0.09 -7.27
C ASN A 158 2.88 1.35 -6.44
N ASP A 159 2.00 2.35 -6.47
CA ASP A 159 2.15 3.56 -5.67
C ASP A 159 1.44 3.38 -4.31
N ASN A 160 2.24 3.22 -3.26
CA ASN A 160 1.75 3.00 -1.89
C ASN A 160 0.93 4.18 -1.33
N ASN A 161 1.06 5.37 -1.90
CA ASN A 161 0.27 6.53 -1.45
C ASN A 161 -1.18 6.44 -1.90
N VAL A 162 -1.45 5.81 -3.04
CA VAL A 162 -2.78 5.80 -3.67
C VAL A 162 -3.41 4.42 -3.77
N CYS A 163 -2.61 3.34 -3.85
CA CYS A 163 -3.06 1.96 -3.89
C CYS A 163 -2.16 1.07 -3.03
N GLY A 164 -1.02 0.67 -3.55
CA GLY A 164 -0.09 -0.26 -2.93
C GLY A 164 -0.48 -1.73 -3.08
N TYR A 165 0.41 -2.57 -2.59
CA TYR A 165 0.19 -4.01 -2.52
C TYR A 165 -0.07 -4.45 -1.08
N VAL A 166 -0.88 -5.50 -0.93
CA VAL A 166 -1.14 -6.13 0.37
C VAL A 166 0.16 -6.59 1.00
N HIS A 167 0.38 -6.19 2.24
CA HIS A 167 1.58 -6.52 3.01
C HIS A 167 1.22 -6.82 4.47
N GLY A 168 2.09 -7.56 5.16
CA GLY A 168 1.96 -7.78 6.59
C GLY A 168 2.35 -6.53 7.38
N VAL A 169 1.45 -6.03 8.21
CA VAL A 169 1.71 -4.84 9.04
C VAL A 169 2.63 -5.16 10.21
N VAL A 170 2.59 -6.41 10.70
CA VAL A 170 3.34 -6.84 11.89
C VAL A 170 4.83 -7.03 11.65
N SER A 171 5.24 -7.22 10.39
CA SER A 171 6.66 -7.41 10.05
C SER A 171 7.42 -6.10 9.82
N GLN A 172 6.74 -4.97 9.83
CA GLN A 172 7.35 -3.66 9.64
C GLN A 172 7.60 -3.03 11.01
N ILE A 173 8.76 -3.34 11.59
CA ILE A 173 9.29 -2.47 12.65
C ILE A 173 9.73 -1.20 11.92
N ASP A 174 8.97 -0.13 12.08
CA ASP A 174 9.38 1.18 11.63
C ASP A 174 10.56 1.64 12.50
N THR A 175 11.76 1.46 11.98
CA THR A 175 12.99 1.88 12.64
C THR A 175 13.28 3.37 12.40
N THR A 176 12.44 4.08 11.65
CA THR A 176 12.66 5.48 11.27
C THR A 176 12.76 6.37 12.51
N ASP A 177 11.85 6.18 13.47
CA ASP A 177 11.87 6.92 14.74
C ASP A 177 13.10 6.57 15.58
N LEU A 178 13.51 5.30 15.61
CA LEU A 178 14.71 4.86 16.31
C LEU A 178 15.96 5.49 15.68
N PHE A 179 16.07 5.47 14.35
CA PHE A 179 17.19 6.10 13.62
C PHE A 179 17.17 7.62 13.77
N SER A 180 16.01 8.26 13.76
CA SER A 180 15.91 9.71 13.96
C SER A 180 16.30 10.12 15.37
N GLN A 181 15.90 9.36 16.40
CA GLN A 181 16.30 9.57 17.79
C GLN A 181 17.81 9.34 17.97
N PHE A 182 18.35 8.29 17.38
CA PHE A 182 19.79 8.02 17.41
C PHE A 182 20.59 9.14 16.73
N THR A 183 20.14 9.56 15.53
CA THR A 183 20.78 10.65 14.78
C THR A 183 20.70 11.96 15.55
N SER A 184 19.57 12.26 16.18
CA SER A 184 19.41 13.47 16.99
C SER A 184 20.29 13.45 18.24
N ALA A 185 20.32 12.33 18.96
CA ALA A 185 21.20 12.16 20.13
C ALA A 185 22.69 12.24 19.75
N PHE A 186 23.04 11.65 18.61
CA PHE A 186 24.40 11.71 18.07
C PHE A 186 24.81 13.15 17.69
N ASN A 187 23.93 13.88 17.01
CA ASN A 187 24.20 15.28 16.63
C ASN A 187 24.36 16.16 17.85
N ILE A 188 23.52 16.01 18.88
CA ILE A 188 23.64 16.76 20.15
C ILE A 188 24.99 16.43 20.81
N TRP A 189 25.34 15.18 20.94
CA TRP A 189 26.62 14.77 21.51
C TRP A 189 27.83 15.26 20.69
N PHE A 190 27.72 15.22 19.36
CA PHE A 190 28.77 15.70 18.47
C PHE A 190 28.95 17.22 18.56
N ASP A 191 27.84 17.98 18.60
CA ASP A 191 27.87 19.43 18.75
C ASP A 191 28.44 19.83 20.14
N ASP A 192 28.12 19.08 21.18
CA ASP A 192 28.66 19.29 22.52
C ASP A 192 30.20 19.07 22.56
N ILE A 193 30.65 17.98 21.93
CA ILE A 193 32.11 17.74 21.77
C ILE A 193 32.77 18.85 20.94
N LYS A 194 32.16 19.24 19.83
CA LYS A 194 32.69 20.27 18.94
C LYS A 194 32.82 21.62 19.62
N ASN A 195 31.83 21.96 20.48
CA ASN A 195 31.85 23.19 21.27
C ASN A 195 32.89 23.13 22.43
N THR A 196 33.33 21.96 22.83
CA THR A 196 34.31 21.77 23.93
C THR A 196 35.74 21.71 23.45
N ILE A 197 35.98 21.58 22.14
CA ILE A 197 37.31 21.46 21.54
C ILE A 197 37.74 22.77 20.90
N ASP A 198 38.77 23.42 21.43
CA ASP A 198 39.40 24.59 20.84
C ASP A 198 39.89 24.34 19.39
N GLU A 199 39.82 25.37 18.55
CA GLU A 199 40.07 25.36 17.09
C GLU A 199 41.45 24.79 16.65
N GLU A 200 42.37 24.50 17.55
CA GLU A 200 43.72 23.96 17.23
C GLU A 200 43.74 22.45 16.97
N ASN A 201 42.64 21.69 17.10
CA ASN A 201 42.62 20.25 16.94
C ASN A 201 42.02 19.75 15.63
N TYR A 202 42.40 20.34 14.51
CA TYR A 202 42.10 19.82 13.15
C TYR A 202 42.39 18.31 13.00
N HIS A 203 43.36 17.80 13.70
CA HIS A 203 43.76 16.39 13.67
C HIS A 203 42.70 15.45 14.28
N PHE A 204 42.00 15.90 15.32
CA PHE A 204 40.94 15.13 15.96
C PHE A 204 39.73 15.00 15.06
N THR A 205 39.34 16.08 14.40
CA THR A 205 38.18 16.08 13.48
C THR A 205 38.40 15.10 12.32
N VAL A 206 39.60 15.09 11.73
CA VAL A 206 39.94 14.14 10.64
C VAL A 206 39.94 12.69 11.13
N LEU A 207 40.48 12.42 12.32
CA LEU A 207 40.48 11.07 12.89
C LEU A 207 39.06 10.61 13.27
N PHE A 208 38.25 11.52 13.76
CA PHE A 208 36.85 11.24 14.11
C PHE A 208 36.02 10.94 12.87
N ASP A 209 36.08 11.78 11.84
CA ASP A 209 35.37 11.59 10.58
C ASP A 209 35.77 10.28 9.90
N ASN A 210 37.03 9.94 9.88
CA ASN A 210 37.52 8.67 9.37
C ASN A 210 36.99 7.48 10.20
N ARG A 211 36.95 7.60 11.51
CA ARG A 211 36.45 6.53 12.39
C ARG A 211 34.94 6.39 12.31
N PHE A 212 34.22 7.51 12.22
CA PHE A 212 32.79 7.54 12.01
C PHE A 212 32.37 6.90 10.70
N ASN A 213 32.99 7.31 9.60
CA ASN A 213 32.71 6.75 8.27
C ASN A 213 33.06 5.25 8.18
N THR A 214 34.15 4.84 8.85
CA THR A 214 34.51 3.42 8.95
C THR A 214 33.51 2.62 9.76
N THR A 215 33.00 3.16 10.87
CA THR A 215 31.99 2.50 11.73
C THR A 215 30.65 2.45 11.04
N LYS A 216 30.26 3.51 10.37
CA LYS A 216 29.04 3.58 9.55
C LYS A 216 29.07 2.53 8.44
N GLY A 217 30.17 2.43 7.70
CA GLY A 217 30.32 1.44 6.63
C GLY A 217 30.31 -0.01 7.15
N LYS A 218 30.86 -0.26 8.34
CA LYS A 218 30.77 -1.58 8.99
C LYS A 218 29.35 -1.92 9.40
N LEU A 219 28.63 -0.96 10.01
CA LEU A 219 27.23 -1.15 10.42
C LEU A 219 26.32 -1.41 9.22
N GLU A 220 26.50 -0.66 8.14
CA GLU A 220 25.78 -0.89 6.89
C GLU A 220 26.09 -2.27 6.30
N GLY A 221 27.34 -2.71 6.36
CA GLY A 221 27.76 -4.05 5.93
C GLY A 221 27.21 -5.18 6.81
N GLU A 222 27.18 -4.99 8.12
CA GLU A 222 26.61 -5.97 9.06
C GLU A 222 25.11 -6.13 8.89
N VAL A 223 24.39 -5.02 8.69
CA VAL A 223 22.95 -5.03 8.42
C VAL A 223 22.66 -5.73 7.08
N ALA A 224 23.40 -5.41 6.03
CA ALA A 224 23.27 -6.09 4.74
C ALA A 224 23.56 -7.59 4.84
N THR A 225 24.57 -7.98 5.59
CA THR A 225 24.94 -9.39 5.81
C THR A 225 23.86 -10.13 6.62
N ALA A 226 23.31 -9.49 7.65
CA ALA A 226 22.23 -10.07 8.46
C ALA A 226 20.94 -10.24 7.64
N LEU A 227 20.62 -9.28 6.78
CA LEU A 227 19.48 -9.36 5.86
C LEU A 227 19.66 -10.51 4.86
N GLN A 228 20.85 -10.63 4.27
CA GLN A 228 21.15 -11.72 3.33
C GLN A 228 21.01 -13.08 3.99
N ALA A 229 21.51 -13.22 5.22
CA ALA A 229 21.38 -14.46 5.98
C ALA A 229 19.90 -14.82 6.30
N GLN A 230 19.05 -13.82 6.52
CA GLN A 230 17.61 -14.03 6.70
C GLN A 230 16.92 -14.46 5.39
N ILE A 231 17.28 -13.85 4.28
CA ILE A 231 16.79 -14.22 2.94
C ILE A 231 17.17 -15.68 2.63
N ASP A 232 18.42 -16.06 2.84
CA ASP A 232 18.91 -17.43 2.62
C ASP A 232 18.18 -18.45 3.50
N LYS A 233 17.86 -18.06 4.74
CA LYS A 233 17.09 -18.92 5.66
C LYS A 233 15.66 -19.13 5.19
N LEU A 234 14.99 -18.06 4.71
CA LEU A 234 13.65 -18.12 4.16
C LEU A 234 13.60 -18.96 2.88
N GLN A 235 14.56 -18.81 1.98
CA GLN A 235 14.67 -19.62 0.77
C GLN A 235 14.85 -21.10 1.09
N LYS A 236 15.65 -21.44 2.12
CA LYS A 236 15.78 -22.83 2.58
C LYS A 236 14.51 -23.42 3.19
N GLN A 237 13.70 -22.59 3.84
CA GLN A 237 12.41 -23.01 4.39
C GLN A 237 11.38 -23.24 3.26
N ASP A 238 11.36 -22.36 2.27
CA ASP A 238 10.50 -22.45 1.10
C ASP A 238 10.79 -23.73 0.29
N ASN A 239 12.07 -24.00 0.02
CA ASN A 239 12.47 -25.22 -0.66
C ASN A 239 12.06 -26.50 0.10
N LYS A 240 12.14 -26.50 1.45
CA LYS A 240 11.68 -27.64 2.27
C LYS A 240 10.17 -27.84 2.21
N LEU A 241 9.38 -26.78 2.14
CA LEU A 241 7.94 -26.85 1.95
C LEU A 241 7.60 -27.48 0.60
N HIS A 242 8.24 -27.01 -0.47
CA HIS A 242 8.06 -27.60 -1.81
C HIS A 242 8.47 -29.07 -1.92
N GLU A 243 9.47 -29.51 -1.16
CA GLU A 243 9.85 -30.95 -1.09
C GLU A 243 8.83 -31.79 -0.30
N GLN A 244 8.06 -31.19 0.61
CA GLN A 244 7.00 -31.87 1.36
C GLN A 244 5.69 -31.98 0.56
N ASP A 245 5.40 -30.99 -0.27
CA ASP A 245 4.19 -30.98 -1.12
C ASP A 245 4.30 -31.92 -2.34
N ASN A 246 5.51 -32.36 -2.70
CA ASN A 246 5.79 -33.28 -3.80
C ASN A 246 5.96 -34.77 -3.37
N LYS A 247 5.64 -35.08 -2.11
CA LYS A 247 5.60 -36.47 -1.58
C LYS A 247 4.17 -36.91 -1.27
#